data_c86bf6919f79167cbebbec80e42d5cbf
#
_entry.id   c86bf6919f79167cbebbec80e42d5cbf
#
_cell.length_a   1.000
_cell.length_b   1.000
_cell.length_c   1.000
_cell.angle_alpha   90.00
_cell.angle_beta   90.00
_cell.angle_gamma   90.00
#
_symmetry.space_group_name_H-M   'P 1'
#
loop_
_entity.id
_entity.type
_entity.pdbx_description
1 polymer ?
#
loop_
_entity_poly.entity_id
_entity_poly.type
_entity_poly.pdbx_seq_one_letter_code
_entity_poly.pdbx_strand_id
1 'polypeptide(L)'
;MIDCPFCLSNNLLHGDVLAQNRHCSLIENSDPVLQNPVMIIPLRHVASPFDLTPEEWMATHDLMAQAKEILDLDGPDGYSVGWNVDAAGGQDIPHAHLHVIGRFADEPLAGQGIRHALKQEANRRPGHDGG
;
A
#
# COMPACT_ATOMS: atom_id res chain seq x y z
N MET A 1 -8.60 2.03 -17.62
CA MET A 1 -8.28 3.49 -17.73
C MET A 1 -7.00 3.63 -18.52
N ILE A 2 -7.02 4.48 -19.55
CA ILE A 2 -5.89 4.60 -20.47
C ILE A 2 -4.70 5.35 -19.86
N ASP A 3 -4.90 6.07 -18.77
CA ASP A 3 -3.86 6.85 -18.09
C ASP A 3 -3.50 6.31 -16.71
N CYS A 4 -4.02 5.14 -16.33
CA CYS A 4 -3.73 4.56 -15.02
C CYS A 4 -2.33 3.92 -15.01
N PRO A 5 -1.41 4.38 -14.12
CA PRO A 5 -0.07 3.80 -14.06
C PRO A 5 -0.06 2.37 -13.51
N PHE A 6 -1.09 1.96 -12.78
CA PHE A 6 -1.19 0.62 -12.20
C PHE A 6 -1.91 -0.39 -13.11
N CYS A 7 -2.48 0.07 -14.22
CA CYS A 7 -2.89 -0.82 -15.31
C CYS A 7 -1.64 -1.12 -16.13
N LEU A 8 -1.02 -2.26 -15.89
CA LEU A 8 0.33 -2.56 -16.40
C LEU A 8 0.44 -2.50 -17.92
N SER A 9 -0.65 -2.76 -18.63
CA SER A 9 -0.68 -2.66 -20.10
C SER A 9 -0.46 -1.24 -20.61
N ASN A 10 -0.61 -0.22 -19.75
CA ASN A 10 -0.37 1.17 -20.14
C ASN A 10 1.11 1.54 -20.15
N ASN A 11 1.99 0.73 -19.57
CA ASN A 11 3.44 0.97 -19.48
C ASN A 11 3.80 2.31 -18.82
N LEU A 12 3.04 2.72 -17.81
CA LEU A 12 3.26 3.99 -17.08
C LEU A 12 3.86 3.78 -15.68
N LEU A 13 4.17 2.55 -15.31
CA LEU A 13 4.70 2.25 -13.99
C LEU A 13 6.13 2.80 -13.84
N HIS A 14 6.40 3.47 -12.70
CA HIS A 14 7.69 4.08 -12.42
C HIS A 14 8.67 3.15 -11.69
N GLY A 15 8.28 1.94 -11.37
CA GLY A 15 9.14 0.95 -10.72
C GLY A 15 9.06 -0.38 -11.43
N ASP A 16 9.76 -1.37 -10.89
CA ASP A 16 9.77 -2.70 -11.45
C ASP A 16 8.66 -3.57 -10.87
N VAL A 17 8.18 -4.52 -11.66
CA VAL A 17 7.35 -5.62 -11.17
C VAL A 17 8.30 -6.65 -10.56
N LEU A 18 8.14 -6.88 -9.25
CA LEU A 18 9.02 -7.76 -8.49
C LEU A 18 8.53 -9.21 -8.49
N ALA A 19 7.22 -9.39 -8.52
CA ALA A 19 6.58 -10.70 -8.57
C ALA A 19 5.15 -10.54 -9.09
N GLN A 20 4.57 -11.60 -9.59
CA GLN A 20 3.23 -11.57 -10.15
C GLN A 20 2.61 -12.96 -10.03
N ASN A 21 1.31 -13.00 -9.75
CA ASN A 21 0.53 -14.21 -9.85
C ASN A 21 -0.62 -13.99 -10.84
N ARG A 22 -1.61 -14.86 -10.83
CA ARG A 22 -2.70 -14.82 -11.82
C ARG A 22 -3.53 -13.53 -11.74
N HIS A 23 -3.69 -12.96 -10.54
CA HIS A 23 -4.62 -11.83 -10.33
C HIS A 23 -3.95 -10.55 -9.86
N CYS A 24 -2.74 -10.60 -9.37
CA CYS A 24 -2.08 -9.45 -8.73
C CYS A 24 -0.60 -9.35 -9.11
N SER A 25 -0.04 -8.16 -8.90
CA SER A 25 1.39 -7.89 -9.04
C SER A 25 1.94 -7.25 -7.79
N LEU A 26 3.17 -7.59 -7.44
CA LEU A 26 3.97 -6.95 -6.41
C LEU A 26 4.93 -6.01 -7.11
N ILE A 27 4.88 -4.72 -6.79
CA ILE A 27 5.64 -3.69 -7.50
C ILE A 27 6.43 -2.83 -6.52
N GLU A 28 7.53 -2.26 -7.00
CA GLU A 28 8.27 -1.25 -6.27
C GLU A 28 7.45 0.04 -6.12
N ASN A 29 7.62 0.70 -4.99
CA ASN A 29 7.00 2.00 -4.71
C ASN A 29 8.07 2.96 -4.22
N SER A 30 8.96 3.39 -5.11
CA SER A 30 10.08 4.25 -4.77
C SER A 30 9.65 5.51 -4.02
N ASP A 31 10.36 5.80 -2.94
CA ASP A 31 10.09 6.94 -2.08
C ASP A 31 11.43 7.46 -1.55
N PRO A 32 11.64 8.79 -1.49
CA PRO A 32 12.94 9.34 -1.07
C PRO A 32 13.21 9.18 0.43
N VAL A 33 12.20 8.87 1.24
CA VAL A 33 12.32 8.76 2.70
C VAL A 33 12.20 7.31 3.17
N LEU A 34 11.23 6.57 2.61
CA LEU A 34 10.98 5.17 3.00
C LEU A 34 11.99 4.25 2.34
N GLN A 35 12.43 3.22 3.08
CA GLN A 35 13.41 2.28 2.54
C GLN A 35 12.71 1.16 1.79
N ASN A 36 12.84 1.17 0.46
CA ASN A 36 12.38 0.14 -0.47
C ASN A 36 10.93 -0.33 -0.23
N PRO A 37 9.96 0.59 -0.08
CA PRO A 37 8.58 0.18 0.08
C PRO A 37 8.06 -0.51 -1.17
N VAL A 38 7.09 -1.39 -0.99
CA VAL A 38 6.45 -2.10 -2.10
C VAL A 38 4.94 -1.97 -2.02
N MET A 39 4.27 -2.31 -3.13
CA MET A 39 2.82 -2.32 -3.20
C MET A 39 2.35 -3.59 -3.88
N ILE A 40 1.15 -4.04 -3.54
CA ILE A 40 0.47 -5.13 -4.22
C ILE A 40 -0.77 -4.55 -4.89
N ILE A 41 -0.91 -4.80 -6.18
CA ILE A 41 -2.02 -4.29 -6.98
C ILE A 41 -2.73 -5.44 -7.70
N PRO A 42 -4.07 -5.37 -7.85
CA PRO A 42 -4.76 -6.29 -8.75
C PRO A 42 -4.40 -5.96 -10.20
N LEU A 43 -4.42 -6.97 -11.07
CA LEU A 43 -4.22 -6.75 -12.51
C LEU A 43 -5.43 -6.05 -13.13
N ARG A 44 -6.62 -6.37 -12.65
CA ARG A 44 -7.86 -5.74 -13.07
C ARG A 44 -7.92 -4.30 -12.55
N HIS A 45 -8.40 -3.37 -13.36
CA HIS A 45 -8.63 -2.01 -12.89
C HIS A 45 -9.84 -1.98 -11.95
N VAL A 46 -9.59 -1.85 -10.67
CA VAL A 46 -10.61 -1.73 -9.62
C VAL A 46 -10.09 -0.71 -8.62
N ALA A 47 -10.91 0.29 -8.31
CA ALA A 47 -10.47 1.42 -7.50
C ALA A 47 -10.35 1.08 -6.01
N SER A 48 -11.25 0.25 -5.50
CA SER A 48 -11.38 0.00 -4.06
C SER A 48 -11.11 -1.46 -3.70
N PRO A 49 -10.38 -1.72 -2.59
CA PRO A 49 -10.22 -3.07 -2.09
C PRO A 49 -11.55 -3.70 -1.65
N PHE A 50 -12.57 -2.88 -1.36
CA PHE A 50 -13.91 -3.40 -1.03
C PHE A 50 -14.57 -4.09 -2.21
N ASP A 51 -14.11 -3.82 -3.43
CA ASP A 51 -14.66 -4.39 -4.66
C ASP A 51 -13.79 -5.51 -5.24
N LEU A 52 -12.76 -5.94 -4.53
CA LEU A 52 -11.93 -7.07 -4.94
C LEU A 52 -12.74 -8.37 -4.87
N THR A 53 -12.48 -9.26 -5.82
CA THR A 53 -13.04 -10.61 -5.77
C THR A 53 -12.35 -11.45 -4.70
N PRO A 54 -12.96 -12.55 -4.22
CA PRO A 54 -12.27 -13.46 -3.30
C PRO A 54 -10.92 -13.97 -3.85
N GLU A 55 -10.84 -14.22 -5.16
CA GLU A 55 -9.63 -14.68 -5.83
C GLU A 55 -8.55 -13.59 -5.80
N GLU A 56 -8.93 -12.32 -5.97
CA GLU A 56 -8.00 -11.20 -5.86
C GLU A 56 -7.50 -11.00 -4.42
N TRP A 57 -8.37 -11.20 -3.43
CA TRP A 57 -7.96 -11.18 -2.02
C TRP A 57 -6.95 -12.28 -1.72
N MET A 58 -7.19 -13.50 -2.18
CA MET A 58 -6.27 -14.61 -1.99
C MET A 58 -4.94 -14.36 -2.70
N ALA A 59 -4.99 -13.84 -3.93
CA ALA A 59 -3.81 -13.50 -4.70
C ALA A 59 -2.97 -12.42 -4.01
N THR A 60 -3.64 -11.42 -3.41
CA THR A 60 -2.98 -10.38 -2.61
C THR A 60 -2.28 -11.00 -1.40
N HIS A 61 -2.97 -11.86 -0.67
CA HIS A 61 -2.40 -12.55 0.49
C HIS A 61 -1.15 -13.36 0.11
N ASP A 62 -1.21 -14.07 -1.01
CA ASP A 62 -0.08 -14.87 -1.47
C ASP A 62 1.15 -14.00 -1.77
N LEU A 63 0.95 -12.82 -2.36
CA LEU A 63 2.05 -11.89 -2.65
C LEU A 63 2.57 -11.18 -1.40
N MET A 64 1.79 -11.10 -0.33
CA MET A 64 2.26 -10.53 0.94
C MET A 64 3.44 -11.32 1.51
N ALA A 65 3.44 -12.64 1.38
CA ALA A 65 4.56 -13.47 1.82
C ALA A 65 5.83 -13.12 1.04
N GLN A 66 5.73 -12.94 -0.27
CA GLN A 66 6.86 -12.54 -1.10
C GLN A 66 7.32 -11.12 -0.80
N ALA A 67 6.37 -10.20 -0.55
CA ALA A 67 6.69 -8.83 -0.14
C ALA A 67 7.52 -8.84 1.14
N LYS A 68 7.13 -9.64 2.13
CA LYS A 68 7.87 -9.76 3.38
C LYS A 68 9.29 -10.28 3.15
N GLU A 69 9.44 -11.30 2.32
CA GLU A 69 10.78 -11.83 1.99
C GLU A 69 11.69 -10.76 1.39
N ILE A 70 11.15 -9.94 0.48
CA ILE A 70 11.91 -8.86 -0.15
C ILE A 70 12.28 -7.78 0.87
N LEU A 71 11.32 -7.35 1.68
CA LEU A 71 11.58 -6.33 2.71
C LEU A 71 12.55 -6.82 3.77
N ASP A 72 12.53 -8.10 4.09
CA ASP A 72 13.41 -8.68 5.11
C ASP A 72 14.89 -8.63 4.71
N LEU A 73 15.21 -8.45 3.44
CA LEU A 73 16.59 -8.25 2.98
C LEU A 73 17.22 -6.98 3.59
N ASP A 74 16.41 -5.99 3.94
CA ASP A 74 16.87 -4.75 4.58
C ASP A 74 16.86 -4.83 6.10
N GLY A 75 16.42 -5.92 6.69
CA GLY A 75 16.42 -6.14 8.13
C GLY A 75 15.46 -5.27 8.92
N PRO A 76 14.20 -5.04 8.49
CA PRO A 76 13.29 -4.22 9.27
C PRO A 76 12.93 -4.86 10.59
N ASP A 77 12.56 -4.00 11.56
CA ASP A 77 12.13 -4.43 12.90
C ASP A 77 10.61 -4.64 12.97
N GLY A 78 9.89 -4.21 11.95
CA GLY A 78 8.43 -4.35 11.87
C GLY A 78 7.92 -3.91 10.51
N TYR A 79 6.59 -3.81 10.39
CA TYR A 79 5.95 -3.49 9.11
C TYR A 79 4.73 -2.61 9.35
N SER A 80 4.43 -1.77 8.35
CA SER A 80 3.12 -1.13 8.23
C SER A 80 2.49 -1.60 6.93
N VAL A 81 1.25 -2.09 7.01
CA VAL A 81 0.54 -2.67 5.88
C VAL A 81 -0.86 -2.05 5.83
N GLY A 82 -1.26 -1.52 4.69
CA GLY A 82 -2.58 -0.92 4.62
C GLY A 82 -2.98 -0.38 3.26
N TRP A 83 -4.28 -0.13 3.14
CA TRP A 83 -4.93 0.45 1.96
C TRP A 83 -5.38 1.86 2.28
N ASN A 84 -5.28 2.75 1.28
CA ASN A 84 -6.01 4.02 1.29
C ASN A 84 -7.18 3.88 0.32
N VAL A 85 -8.37 4.30 0.74
CA VAL A 85 -9.59 4.16 -0.06
C VAL A 85 -10.23 5.53 -0.24
N ASP A 86 -10.48 5.89 -1.48
CA ASP A 86 -11.02 7.18 -1.90
C ASP A 86 -10.13 8.38 -1.54
N ALA A 87 -10.43 9.56 -2.08
CA ALA A 87 -9.63 10.76 -1.89
C ALA A 87 -9.51 11.15 -0.41
N ALA A 88 -10.62 11.10 0.33
CA ALA A 88 -10.60 11.43 1.75
C ALA A 88 -9.77 10.46 2.58
N GLY A 89 -9.62 9.23 2.11
CA GLY A 89 -8.78 8.22 2.74
C GLY A 89 -7.31 8.29 2.32
N GLY A 90 -6.96 9.20 1.42
CA GLY A 90 -5.58 9.39 0.97
C GLY A 90 -5.21 8.62 -0.28
N GLN A 91 -6.18 8.06 -1.00
CA GLN A 91 -5.90 7.35 -2.24
C GLN A 91 -5.61 8.34 -3.37
N ASP A 92 -4.41 8.31 -3.89
CA ASP A 92 -3.94 9.22 -4.94
C ASP A 92 -4.16 8.67 -6.35
N ILE A 93 -4.16 7.36 -6.52
CA ILE A 93 -4.38 6.70 -7.81
C ILE A 93 -5.61 5.80 -7.68
N PRO A 94 -6.63 5.96 -8.55
CA PRO A 94 -7.90 5.20 -8.44
C PRO A 94 -7.77 3.78 -9.01
N HIS A 95 -6.80 3.03 -8.52
CA HIS A 95 -6.55 1.62 -8.75
C HIS A 95 -6.05 1.08 -7.42
N ALA A 96 -6.74 0.12 -6.85
CA ALA A 96 -6.44 -0.38 -5.51
C ALA A 96 -4.98 -0.78 -5.38
N HIS A 97 -4.33 -0.35 -4.28
CA HIS A 97 -2.94 -0.71 -4.02
C HIS A 97 -2.72 -0.85 -2.52
N LEU A 98 -2.20 -2.01 -2.13
CA LEU A 98 -1.85 -2.32 -0.75
C LEU A 98 -0.41 -1.91 -0.51
N HIS A 99 -0.20 -0.95 0.39
CA HIS A 99 1.13 -0.54 0.81
C HIS A 99 1.72 -1.56 1.79
N VAL A 100 2.96 -1.97 1.54
CA VAL A 100 3.71 -2.82 2.47
C VAL A 100 5.06 -2.16 2.70
N ILE A 101 5.29 -1.73 3.95
CA ILE A 101 6.42 -0.88 4.31
C ILE A 101 7.17 -1.51 5.46
N GLY A 102 8.49 -1.69 5.29
CA GLY A 102 9.37 -2.09 6.39
C GLY A 102 9.59 -0.91 7.33
N ARG A 103 9.54 -1.17 8.64
CA ARG A 103 9.72 -0.17 9.67
C ARG A 103 10.95 -0.51 10.52
N PHE A 104 11.68 0.51 10.92
CA PHE A 104 12.97 0.35 11.60
C PHE A 104 12.93 1.02 12.98
N ALA A 105 13.57 0.37 13.97
CA ALA A 105 13.59 0.89 15.35
C ALA A 105 14.30 2.24 15.46
N ASP A 106 15.18 2.56 14.51
CA ASP A 106 15.93 3.83 14.50
C ASP A 106 15.24 4.96 13.73
N GLU A 107 14.03 4.73 13.22
CA GLU A 107 13.24 5.81 12.61
C GLU A 107 12.83 6.83 13.68
N PRO A 108 12.82 8.14 13.36
CA PRO A 108 12.25 9.14 14.29
C PRO A 108 10.81 8.84 14.69
N LEU A 109 10.01 8.20 13.80
CA LEU A 109 8.62 7.84 14.07
C LEU A 109 8.45 6.36 14.45
N ALA A 110 9.52 5.68 14.86
CA ALA A 110 9.42 4.28 15.30
C ALA A 110 8.33 4.12 16.37
N GLY A 111 7.52 3.08 16.20
CA GLY A 111 6.38 2.85 17.10
C GLY A 111 5.10 3.61 16.71
N GLN A 112 5.17 4.52 15.76
CA GLN A 112 4.00 5.25 15.27
C GLN A 112 3.37 4.48 14.11
N GLY A 113 2.14 4.02 14.31
CA GLY A 113 1.41 3.22 13.33
C GLY A 113 0.51 4.06 12.42
N ILE A 114 -0.33 3.37 11.67
CA ILE A 114 -1.23 3.98 10.68
C ILE A 114 -2.14 5.04 11.30
N ARG A 115 -2.57 4.85 12.55
CA ARG A 115 -3.49 5.75 13.24
C ARG A 115 -2.82 7.02 13.79
N HIS A 116 -1.49 7.07 13.84
CA HIS A 116 -0.78 8.12 14.59
C HIS A 116 -1.21 9.53 14.16
N ALA A 117 -1.15 9.85 12.88
CA ALA A 117 -1.55 11.18 12.39
C ALA A 117 -3.05 11.43 12.56
N LEU A 118 -3.86 10.38 12.41
CA LEU A 118 -5.33 10.50 12.40
C LEU A 118 -5.90 10.77 13.79
N LYS A 119 -5.25 10.30 14.84
CA LYS A 119 -5.75 10.43 16.22
C LYS A 119 -5.27 11.68 16.94
N GLN A 120 -4.59 12.59 16.25
CA GLN A 120 -4.16 13.84 16.82
C GLN A 120 -5.37 14.78 17.01
N GLU A 121 -5.37 15.58 18.09
CA GLU A 121 -6.49 16.48 18.39
C GLU A 121 -6.76 17.44 17.23
N ALA A 122 -5.71 17.87 16.52
CA ALA A 122 -5.84 18.74 15.35
C ALA A 122 -6.67 18.13 14.21
N ASN A 123 -6.85 16.80 14.21
CA ASN A 123 -7.62 16.09 13.20
C ASN A 123 -9.08 15.86 13.59
N ARG A 124 -9.53 16.42 14.71
CA ARG A 124 -10.92 16.26 15.14
C ARG A 124 -11.87 16.91 14.14
N ARG A 125 -12.90 16.17 13.73
CA ARG A 125 -13.90 16.72 12.79
C ARG A 125 -14.66 17.88 13.44
N PRO A 126 -15.01 18.90 12.64
CA PRO A 126 -15.85 20.00 13.15
C PRO A 126 -17.14 19.44 13.76
N GLY A 127 -17.47 19.88 14.99
CA GLY A 127 -18.69 19.45 15.69
C GLY A 127 -18.65 18.04 16.28
N HIS A 128 -17.57 17.28 16.14
CA HIS A 128 -17.44 15.97 16.74
C HIS A 128 -16.68 16.06 18.07
N ASP A 129 -17.29 15.63 19.16
CA ASP A 129 -16.72 15.75 20.50
C ASP A 129 -16.03 14.44 20.98
N GLY A 130 -15.90 13.46 20.12
CA GLY A 130 -15.18 12.23 20.43
C GLY A 130 -16.01 11.14 21.08
N GLY A 131 -17.32 11.33 21.15
CA GLY A 131 -18.25 10.37 21.75
C GLY A 131 -18.54 9.14 20.91
#